data_7384da32e12faf20de9a2b8cf15f386c
#
_entry.id   7384da32e12faf20de9a2b8cf15f386c
#
_cell.length_a   1.000
_cell.length_b   1.000
_cell.length_c   1.000
_cell.angle_alpha   90.00
_cell.angle_beta   90.00
_cell.angle_gamma   90.00
#
_symmetry.space_group_name_H-M   'P 1'
#
loop_
_entity.id
_entity.type
_entity.pdbx_description
1 polymer ?
#
loop_
_entity_poly.entity_id
_entity_poly.type
_entity_poly.pdbx_seq_one_letter_code
_entity_poly.pdbx_strand_id
1 'polypeptide(L)'
;MSSAKCIMVQGTMSGAGKSLLCAALCRIFAQDGYKTAPFKSQNMALNSFVTRDGLEMGRAQVVQAQAAGVEPDVRMNPILLKPSSDIGSQVIVNGEVRGNMPAKEYFRHKRALIPDVLQAYNSLAEEFDIIVIEGAGSPAEINLKADDIVNMGLAKLVDAPVLLAGDIDRGGVFAQLYGTVELLEPEERARIQGLVINKFRGDVEILRPGLSMLEEKTHLPVVGVVPYLKVDIEDEDSLSDRLQQKNAVKPLDVAILRLPHISNFTDFMPLEQHPLLGVRYVQTTRELGAPDLVILPGTKNTVDDLLWLRQSGLEAAVQKLAAGGTPVLGVCGGYQMLGETLDDSAGTESGHPQTLRGLGLLPTRTVFTNEKRRTQTTATTVAPFAGAELTGYEIHTGRTSIQEQGAPFCTLADGTPEGCVQGDVFGTYLHGLFDSGELTERLAELLCRRKGIAMESAAPITMQAYREQQFDLLADGVRQALDMPAVYAAMGLTGPKEERT
;
A
#
# COMPACT_ATOMS: atom_id res chain seq x y z
N MET A 1 31.12 16.11 -3.92
CA MET A 1 29.78 15.99 -4.53
C MET A 1 28.80 16.70 -3.61
N SER A 2 27.86 17.48 -4.13
CA SER A 2 26.82 18.10 -3.29
C SER A 2 25.95 16.99 -2.72
N SER A 3 25.79 16.90 -1.39
CA SER A 3 24.82 15.99 -0.77
C SER A 3 23.41 16.34 -1.28
N ALA A 4 22.56 15.34 -1.49
CA ALA A 4 21.17 15.56 -1.86
C ALA A 4 20.51 16.61 -0.96
N LYS A 5 19.61 17.39 -1.53
CA LYS A 5 18.69 18.20 -0.74
C LYS A 5 17.56 17.33 -0.19
N CYS A 6 16.96 17.72 0.91
CA CYS A 6 15.82 16.98 1.44
C CYS A 6 14.72 17.90 1.94
N ILE A 7 13.51 17.36 2.03
CA ILE A 7 12.37 17.98 2.69
C ILE A 7 11.55 16.89 3.37
N MET A 8 11.05 17.15 4.57
CA MET A 8 10.29 16.18 5.33
C MET A 8 8.85 16.65 5.54
N VAL A 9 7.88 15.80 5.22
CA VAL A 9 6.47 16.05 5.51
C VAL A 9 6.10 15.31 6.79
N GLN A 10 5.74 16.05 7.84
CA GLN A 10 5.17 15.51 9.07
C GLN A 10 3.69 15.87 9.17
N GLY A 11 2.92 15.12 9.95
CA GLY A 11 1.50 15.40 10.14
C GLY A 11 1.13 15.55 11.60
N THR A 12 0.10 16.32 11.88
CA THR A 12 -0.44 16.45 13.24
C THR A 12 -1.07 15.16 13.76
N MET A 13 -1.34 14.20 12.87
CA MET A 13 -1.96 12.89 13.18
C MET A 13 -1.72 11.88 12.05
N SER A 14 -2.04 10.60 12.32
CA SER A 14 -2.21 9.61 11.25
C SER A 14 -3.36 10.03 10.34
N GLY A 15 -3.24 9.76 9.03
CA GLY A 15 -4.28 10.15 8.06
C GLY A 15 -4.29 11.63 7.68
N ALA A 16 -3.35 12.47 8.17
CA ALA A 16 -3.25 13.89 7.74
C ALA A 16 -2.91 14.09 6.26
N GLY A 17 -2.66 13.00 5.50
CA GLY A 17 -2.37 13.02 4.07
C GLY A 17 -0.88 13.15 3.73
N LYS A 18 0.01 12.83 4.67
CA LYS A 18 1.47 12.87 4.46
C LYS A 18 1.90 12.11 3.21
N SER A 19 1.41 10.87 3.05
CA SER A 19 1.84 9.97 1.94
C SER A 19 1.47 10.56 0.58
N LEU A 20 0.27 11.15 0.43
CA LEU A 20 -0.14 11.82 -0.80
C LEU A 20 0.66 13.10 -1.05
N LEU A 21 0.93 13.91 -0.01
CA LEU A 21 1.78 15.09 -0.14
C LEU A 21 3.21 14.71 -0.55
N CYS A 22 3.77 13.64 0.02
CA CYS A 22 5.08 13.13 -0.38
C CYS A 22 5.07 12.63 -1.83
N ALA A 23 4.06 11.88 -2.25
CA ALA A 23 3.91 11.42 -3.63
C ALA A 23 3.80 12.62 -4.61
N ALA A 24 3.01 13.65 -4.24
CA ALA A 24 2.92 14.87 -5.02
C ALA A 24 4.26 15.58 -5.15
N LEU A 25 4.98 15.78 -4.05
CA LEU A 25 6.29 16.43 -4.06
C LEU A 25 7.33 15.62 -4.86
N CYS A 26 7.31 14.28 -4.74
CA CYS A 26 8.13 13.40 -5.57
C CYS A 26 7.85 13.62 -7.06
N ARG A 27 6.56 13.66 -7.46
CA ARG A 27 6.18 13.91 -8.86
C ARG A 27 6.55 15.32 -9.31
N ILE A 28 6.27 16.34 -8.50
CA ILE A 28 6.58 17.74 -8.79
C ILE A 28 8.08 17.91 -9.03
N PHE A 29 8.93 17.44 -8.12
CA PHE A 29 10.38 17.61 -8.27
C PHE A 29 10.94 16.81 -9.46
N ALA A 30 10.36 15.63 -9.75
CA ALA A 30 10.72 14.87 -10.95
C ALA A 30 10.35 15.63 -12.25
N GLN A 31 9.13 16.21 -12.32
CA GLN A 31 8.71 17.07 -13.44
C GLN A 31 9.58 18.31 -13.59
N ASP A 32 10.10 18.83 -12.48
CA ASP A 32 10.98 20.00 -12.43
C ASP A 32 12.47 19.64 -12.70
N GLY A 33 12.74 18.40 -13.14
CA GLY A 33 14.05 17.95 -13.64
C GLY A 33 15.00 17.40 -12.56
N TYR A 34 14.56 17.24 -11.30
CA TYR A 34 15.37 16.66 -10.24
C TYR A 34 15.25 15.13 -10.20
N LYS A 35 16.36 14.44 -10.05
CA LYS A 35 16.35 13.01 -9.70
C LYS A 35 15.91 12.88 -8.25
N THR A 36 14.68 12.42 -8.03
CA THR A 36 14.02 12.45 -6.73
C THR A 36 13.77 11.04 -6.19
N ALA A 37 14.00 10.83 -4.90
CA ALA A 37 13.64 9.61 -4.19
C ALA A 37 12.75 9.90 -2.98
N PRO A 38 11.76 9.05 -2.67
CA PRO A 38 11.08 9.05 -1.39
C PRO A 38 11.94 8.40 -0.31
N PHE A 39 11.65 8.72 0.96
CA PHE A 39 12.24 8.04 2.09
C PHE A 39 11.28 8.01 3.29
N LYS A 40 11.16 6.87 3.93
CA LYS A 40 10.44 6.71 5.20
C LYS A 40 11.21 5.71 6.05
N SER A 41 11.83 6.19 7.12
CA SER A 41 12.73 5.36 7.94
C SER A 41 12.07 4.10 8.47
N GLN A 42 10.81 4.21 8.92
CA GLN A 42 10.01 3.10 9.41
C GLN A 42 8.59 3.21 8.90
N ASN A 43 8.08 2.13 8.35
CA ASN A 43 6.68 2.00 8.00
C ASN A 43 6.01 0.87 8.78
N MET A 44 4.71 1.00 9.04
CA MET A 44 3.87 -0.06 9.62
C MET A 44 2.70 -0.29 8.70
N ALA A 45 2.74 -1.37 7.91
CA ALA A 45 1.71 -1.68 6.94
C ALA A 45 1.63 -3.19 6.67
N LEU A 46 0.44 -3.67 6.31
CA LEU A 46 0.23 -5.04 5.81
C LEU A 46 0.50 -5.14 4.31
N ASN A 47 0.28 -4.03 3.58
CA ASN A 47 0.57 -3.96 2.15
C ASN A 47 2.07 -3.81 1.93
N SER A 48 2.65 -4.74 1.21
CA SER A 48 4.07 -4.73 0.85
C SER A 48 4.27 -5.06 -0.62
N PHE A 49 5.49 -4.81 -1.06
CA PHE A 49 5.94 -5.04 -2.42
C PHE A 49 7.29 -5.74 -2.39
N VAL A 50 7.61 -6.48 -3.43
CA VAL A 50 8.91 -7.13 -3.62
C VAL A 50 9.68 -6.37 -4.69
N THR A 51 10.87 -5.86 -4.36
CA THR A 51 11.78 -5.21 -5.31
C THR A 51 12.35 -6.21 -6.31
N ARG A 52 13.03 -5.74 -7.37
CA ARG A 52 13.70 -6.61 -8.35
C ARG A 52 14.72 -7.55 -7.72
N ASP A 53 15.36 -7.11 -6.63
CA ASP A 53 16.36 -7.90 -5.90
C ASP A 53 15.73 -8.90 -4.91
N GLY A 54 14.41 -9.04 -4.91
CA GLY A 54 13.70 -9.96 -4.01
C GLY A 54 13.59 -9.45 -2.57
N LEU A 55 13.76 -8.15 -2.34
CA LEU A 55 13.66 -7.52 -1.02
C LEU A 55 12.26 -6.93 -0.80
N GLU A 56 11.83 -6.89 0.45
CA GLU A 56 10.47 -6.47 0.82
C GLU A 56 10.45 -5.04 1.35
N MET A 57 9.52 -4.20 0.84
CA MET A 57 9.31 -2.83 1.30
C MET A 57 7.83 -2.46 1.39
N GLY A 58 7.51 -1.37 2.09
CA GLY A 58 6.15 -0.86 2.23
C GLY A 58 5.59 -0.27 0.94
N ARG A 59 4.30 -0.51 0.67
CA ARG A 59 3.63 -0.09 -0.57
C ARG A 59 3.62 1.43 -0.76
N ALA A 60 3.49 2.22 0.31
CA ALA A 60 3.47 3.68 0.20
C ALA A 60 4.73 4.25 -0.46
N GLN A 61 5.92 3.73 -0.13
CA GLN A 61 7.17 4.20 -0.74
C GLN A 61 7.34 3.70 -2.17
N VAL A 62 6.72 2.57 -2.53
CA VAL A 62 6.62 2.12 -3.93
C VAL A 62 5.81 3.12 -4.75
N VAL A 63 4.65 3.54 -4.27
CA VAL A 63 3.80 4.56 -4.91
C VAL A 63 4.55 5.87 -5.08
N GLN A 64 5.28 6.32 -4.07
CA GLN A 64 6.06 7.55 -4.11
C GLN A 64 7.26 7.44 -5.08
N ALA A 65 7.92 6.29 -5.16
CA ALA A 65 8.98 6.02 -6.13
C ALA A 65 8.43 6.03 -7.57
N GLN A 66 7.30 5.39 -7.79
CA GLN A 66 6.59 5.41 -9.07
C GLN A 66 6.19 6.84 -9.46
N ALA A 67 5.67 7.64 -8.52
CA ALA A 67 5.36 9.06 -8.75
C ALA A 67 6.61 9.86 -9.16
N ALA A 68 7.78 9.56 -8.59
CA ALA A 68 9.06 10.14 -8.96
C ALA A 68 9.62 9.60 -10.29
N GLY A 69 9.00 8.58 -10.90
CA GLY A 69 9.50 7.93 -12.11
C GLY A 69 10.77 7.10 -11.88
N VAL A 70 10.97 6.58 -10.67
CA VAL A 70 12.14 5.76 -10.32
C VAL A 70 11.73 4.37 -9.84
N GLU A 71 12.62 3.40 -10.02
CA GLU A 71 12.40 2.03 -9.53
C GLU A 71 12.34 2.02 -8.00
N PRO A 72 11.37 1.29 -7.41
CA PRO A 72 11.31 1.08 -5.98
C PRO A 72 12.57 0.36 -5.45
N ASP A 73 13.19 0.92 -4.44
CA ASP A 73 14.39 0.42 -3.79
C ASP A 73 14.16 0.30 -2.29
N VAL A 74 14.56 -0.80 -1.69
CA VAL A 74 14.35 -1.09 -0.27
C VAL A 74 14.96 -0.01 0.65
N ARG A 75 16.02 0.68 0.20
CA ARG A 75 16.62 1.80 0.91
C ARG A 75 15.64 2.96 1.16
N MET A 76 14.58 3.07 0.35
CA MET A 76 13.51 4.08 0.51
C MET A 76 12.61 3.78 1.73
N ASN A 77 12.61 2.52 2.22
CA ASN A 77 11.90 2.10 3.43
C ASN A 77 12.72 1.04 4.19
N PRO A 78 13.79 1.42 4.89
CA PRO A 78 14.71 0.47 5.53
C PRO A 78 14.08 -0.35 6.65
N ILE A 79 13.02 0.14 7.31
CA ILE A 79 12.33 -0.61 8.36
C ILE A 79 10.86 -0.75 8.00
N LEU A 80 10.38 -1.99 7.86
CA LEU A 80 8.98 -2.31 7.69
C LEU A 80 8.50 -3.20 8.84
N LEU A 81 7.42 -2.78 9.49
CA LEU A 81 6.73 -3.53 10.54
C LEU A 81 5.42 -4.07 9.97
N LYS A 82 5.24 -5.39 9.98
CA LYS A 82 3.97 -6.03 9.58
C LYS A 82 3.29 -6.57 10.82
N PRO A 83 2.17 -5.95 11.27
CA PRO A 83 1.40 -6.48 12.39
C PRO A 83 1.04 -7.94 12.15
N SER A 84 1.40 -8.81 13.11
CA SER A 84 1.12 -10.25 13.07
C SER A 84 0.13 -10.69 14.15
N SER A 85 -0.08 -9.82 15.16
CA SER A 85 -1.02 -9.99 16.25
C SER A 85 -1.31 -8.63 16.89
N ASP A 86 -2.24 -8.56 17.83
CA ASP A 86 -2.58 -7.33 18.58
C ASP A 86 -1.37 -6.71 19.32
N ILE A 87 -0.34 -7.49 19.63
CA ILE A 87 0.78 -7.08 20.49
C ILE A 87 2.16 -7.24 19.83
N GLY A 88 2.23 -7.72 18.59
CA GLY A 88 3.50 -8.02 17.93
C GLY A 88 3.49 -7.75 16.43
N SER A 89 4.71 -7.56 15.89
CA SER A 89 4.93 -7.35 14.46
C SER A 89 6.11 -8.16 13.96
N GLN A 90 6.04 -8.60 12.72
CA GLN A 90 7.21 -9.06 11.98
C GLN A 90 8.05 -7.83 11.63
N VAL A 91 9.30 -7.83 12.07
CA VAL A 91 10.27 -6.76 11.81
C VAL A 91 11.10 -7.13 10.59
N ILE A 92 11.08 -6.26 9.60
CA ILE A 92 11.84 -6.37 8.35
C ILE A 92 12.81 -5.19 8.31
N VAL A 93 14.09 -5.46 8.10
CA VAL A 93 15.15 -4.45 8.03
C VAL A 93 15.89 -4.60 6.72
N ASN A 94 15.99 -3.55 5.93
CA ASN A 94 16.59 -3.54 4.60
C ASN A 94 16.03 -4.67 3.70
N GLY A 95 14.70 -4.89 3.80
CA GLY A 95 13.97 -5.90 3.02
C GLY A 95 14.09 -7.34 3.53
N GLU A 96 14.85 -7.61 4.60
CA GLU A 96 15.06 -8.94 5.16
C GLU A 96 14.36 -9.09 6.51
N VAL A 97 13.68 -10.24 6.70
CA VAL A 97 12.99 -10.56 7.95
C VAL A 97 14.01 -10.78 9.07
N ARG A 98 13.94 -9.97 10.12
CA ARG A 98 14.74 -10.12 11.35
C ARG A 98 14.07 -11.01 12.39
N GLY A 99 12.75 -11.11 12.38
CA GLY A 99 11.95 -11.93 13.28
C GLY A 99 10.64 -11.28 13.68
N ASN A 100 9.88 -11.97 14.53
CA ASN A 100 8.67 -11.43 15.16
C ASN A 100 9.03 -10.87 16.52
N MET A 101 8.60 -9.64 16.81
CA MET A 101 8.89 -8.97 18.09
C MET A 101 7.61 -8.39 18.69
N PRO A 102 7.38 -8.57 20.01
CA PRO A 102 6.38 -7.79 20.72
C PRO A 102 6.67 -6.29 20.64
N ALA A 103 5.65 -5.44 20.56
CA ALA A 103 5.82 -3.99 20.44
C ALA A 103 6.74 -3.41 21.52
N LYS A 104 6.60 -3.85 22.79
CA LYS A 104 7.45 -3.39 23.91
C LYS A 104 8.93 -3.71 23.71
N GLU A 105 9.24 -4.86 23.10
CA GLU A 105 10.61 -5.26 22.81
C GLU A 105 11.18 -4.45 21.65
N TYR A 106 10.40 -4.30 20.59
CA TYR A 106 10.78 -3.46 19.46
C TYR A 106 11.11 -2.02 19.90
N PHE A 107 10.26 -1.40 20.74
CA PHE A 107 10.50 -0.04 21.25
C PHE A 107 11.83 0.10 22.01
N ARG A 108 12.28 -0.93 22.71
CA ARG A 108 13.58 -0.92 23.42
C ARG A 108 14.77 -0.99 22.46
N HIS A 109 14.58 -1.62 21.30
CA HIS A 109 15.69 -1.93 20.39
C HIS A 109 15.69 -1.02 19.14
N LYS A 110 14.62 -0.28 18.85
CA LYS A 110 14.50 0.48 17.60
C LYS A 110 15.61 1.51 17.38
N ARG A 111 16.20 2.09 18.44
CA ARG A 111 17.36 2.99 18.32
C ARG A 111 18.61 2.30 17.79
N ALA A 112 18.75 1.00 18.02
CA ALA A 112 19.85 0.22 17.47
C ALA A 112 19.77 0.10 15.93
N LEU A 113 18.62 0.41 15.32
CA LEU A 113 18.40 0.43 13.86
C LEU A 113 18.77 1.78 13.22
N ILE A 114 19.15 2.81 14.00
CA ILE A 114 19.58 4.11 13.45
C ILE A 114 20.72 3.97 12.43
N PRO A 115 21.75 3.13 12.64
CA PRO A 115 22.79 2.93 11.63
C PRO A 115 22.25 2.40 10.31
N ASP A 116 21.29 1.43 10.32
CA ASP A 116 20.65 0.90 9.12
C ASP A 116 19.88 2.00 8.37
N VAL A 117 19.11 2.83 9.12
CA VAL A 117 18.37 3.97 8.58
C VAL A 117 19.30 4.99 7.93
N LEU A 118 20.39 5.38 8.60
CA LEU A 118 21.34 6.37 8.08
C LEU A 118 22.14 5.84 6.91
N GLN A 119 22.51 4.56 6.90
CA GLN A 119 23.17 3.93 5.78
C GLN A 119 22.29 3.97 4.52
N ALA A 120 21.01 3.60 4.66
CA ALA A 120 20.05 3.65 3.56
C ALA A 120 19.86 5.08 3.04
N TYR A 121 19.64 6.05 3.94
CA TYR A 121 19.47 7.46 3.60
C TYR A 121 20.71 8.03 2.89
N ASN A 122 21.91 7.84 3.45
CA ASN A 122 23.14 8.39 2.89
C ASN A 122 23.44 7.80 1.50
N SER A 123 23.19 6.50 1.32
CA SER A 123 23.35 5.86 0.02
C SER A 123 22.39 6.42 -1.04
N LEU A 124 21.12 6.72 -0.68
CA LEU A 124 20.22 7.43 -1.58
C LEU A 124 20.67 8.87 -1.84
N ALA A 125 21.21 9.56 -0.82
CA ALA A 125 21.68 10.94 -0.94
C ALA A 125 22.93 11.09 -1.86
N GLU A 126 23.64 10.01 -2.14
CA GLU A 126 24.72 9.97 -3.11
C GLU A 126 24.21 9.84 -4.58
N GLU A 127 23.01 9.30 -4.77
CA GLU A 127 22.46 8.97 -6.07
C GLU A 127 21.40 9.95 -6.59
N PHE A 128 20.68 10.63 -5.66
CA PHE A 128 19.54 11.49 -5.96
C PHE A 128 19.86 12.96 -5.68
N ASP A 129 19.16 13.86 -6.36
CA ASP A 129 19.27 15.31 -6.15
C ASP A 129 18.42 15.75 -4.94
N ILE A 130 17.22 15.16 -4.79
CA ILE A 130 16.25 15.48 -3.72
C ILE A 130 15.73 14.20 -3.08
N ILE A 131 15.64 14.21 -1.75
CA ILE A 131 14.97 13.16 -0.97
C ILE A 131 13.73 13.76 -0.29
N VAL A 132 12.55 13.21 -0.61
CA VAL A 132 11.30 13.56 0.04
C VAL A 132 11.04 12.57 1.17
N ILE A 133 11.06 13.07 2.41
CA ILE A 133 10.97 12.25 3.62
C ILE A 133 9.54 12.28 4.17
N GLU A 134 8.97 11.11 4.44
CA GLU A 134 7.69 10.96 5.09
C GLU A 134 7.86 10.64 6.57
N GLY A 135 7.23 11.44 7.45
CA GLY A 135 7.10 11.13 8.87
C GLY A 135 6.01 10.10 9.16
N ALA A 136 5.96 9.60 10.38
CA ALA A 136 4.96 8.60 10.82
C ALA A 136 4.15 9.11 12.02
N GLY A 137 2.81 8.97 11.98
CA GLY A 137 1.94 9.47 13.05
C GLY A 137 2.06 10.98 13.24
N SER A 138 2.37 11.40 14.47
CA SER A 138 2.53 12.80 14.86
C SER A 138 3.85 13.02 15.62
N PRO A 139 4.57 14.13 15.37
CA PRO A 139 5.73 14.51 16.20
C PRO A 139 5.33 14.95 17.62
N ALA A 140 4.05 15.17 17.88
CA ALA A 140 3.52 15.55 19.19
C ALA A 140 3.35 14.37 20.17
N GLU A 141 3.72 13.14 19.77
CA GLU A 141 3.75 11.97 20.67
C GLU A 141 4.92 12.09 21.66
N ILE A 142 4.81 13.04 22.59
CA ILE A 142 5.89 13.45 23.54
C ILE A 142 6.36 12.30 24.43
N ASN A 143 5.50 11.33 24.71
CA ASN A 143 5.80 10.11 25.46
C ASN A 143 6.72 9.14 24.71
N LEU A 144 6.83 9.24 23.37
CA LEU A 144 7.66 8.39 22.50
C LEU A 144 8.92 9.11 21.99
N LYS A 145 9.12 10.37 22.37
CA LYS A 145 10.13 11.28 21.83
C LYS A 145 11.57 10.79 22.03
N ALA A 146 11.86 10.18 23.17
CA ALA A 146 13.21 9.71 23.49
C ALA A 146 13.75 8.69 22.48
N ASP A 147 12.86 7.93 21.84
CA ASP A 147 13.19 6.88 20.88
C ASP A 147 12.65 7.19 19.48
N ASP A 148 12.43 8.47 19.17
CA ASP A 148 11.93 8.88 17.86
C ASP A 148 13.01 8.69 16.77
N ILE A 149 12.72 7.84 15.80
CA ILE A 149 13.52 7.62 14.59
C ILE A 149 12.74 7.94 13.31
N VAL A 150 11.53 8.51 13.42
CA VAL A 150 10.58 8.65 12.31
C VAL A 150 10.12 10.08 12.04
N ASN A 151 10.14 10.96 13.05
CA ASN A 151 9.71 12.37 12.94
C ASN A 151 10.86 13.33 13.24
N MET A 152 10.78 14.10 14.33
CA MET A 152 11.82 15.08 14.66
C MET A 152 13.17 14.45 14.98
N GLY A 153 13.18 13.21 15.52
CA GLY A 153 14.42 12.46 15.69
C GLY A 153 15.14 12.21 14.36
N LEU A 154 14.42 11.75 13.32
CA LEU A 154 15.00 11.60 11.99
C LEU A 154 15.37 12.95 11.37
N ALA A 155 14.49 13.97 11.48
CA ALA A 155 14.74 15.30 10.95
C ALA A 155 16.05 15.90 11.48
N LYS A 156 16.38 15.68 12.77
CA LYS A 156 17.66 16.08 13.36
C LYS A 156 18.86 15.32 12.78
N LEU A 157 18.72 13.99 12.60
CA LEU A 157 19.80 13.13 12.13
C LEU A 157 20.23 13.45 10.68
N VAL A 158 19.29 13.86 9.83
CA VAL A 158 19.55 14.13 8.40
C VAL A 158 19.47 15.62 8.05
N ASP A 159 19.34 16.48 9.06
CA ASP A 159 19.22 17.95 8.94
C ASP A 159 18.07 18.38 7.99
N ALA A 160 16.92 17.73 8.08
CA ALA A 160 15.79 17.98 7.21
C ALA A 160 14.95 19.18 7.66
N PRO A 161 14.62 20.11 6.75
CA PRO A 161 13.51 21.05 6.92
C PRO A 161 12.18 20.32 6.89
N VAL A 162 11.20 20.80 7.67
CA VAL A 162 9.92 20.13 7.88
C VAL A 162 8.75 20.98 7.39
N LEU A 163 7.84 20.37 6.65
CA LEU A 163 6.48 20.86 6.41
C LEU A 163 5.53 20.10 7.33
N LEU A 164 4.79 20.84 8.19
CA LEU A 164 3.83 20.23 9.10
C LEU A 164 2.42 20.33 8.54
N ALA A 165 1.81 19.20 8.21
CA ALA A 165 0.48 19.10 7.61
C ALA A 165 -0.60 18.78 8.65
N GLY A 166 -1.71 19.52 8.60
CA GLY A 166 -2.92 19.27 9.40
C GLY A 166 -4.12 18.94 8.52
N ASP A 167 -4.95 18.00 8.95
CA ASP A 167 -6.21 17.59 8.29
C ASP A 167 -7.36 18.49 8.76
N ILE A 168 -7.94 19.31 7.84
CA ILE A 168 -9.06 20.19 8.18
C ILE A 168 -10.41 19.49 8.06
N ASP A 169 -10.52 18.43 7.28
CA ASP A 169 -11.80 17.74 7.00
C ASP A 169 -12.41 17.13 8.28
N ARG A 170 -11.57 16.76 9.24
CA ARG A 170 -11.99 16.20 10.55
C ARG A 170 -12.29 17.28 11.60
N GLY A 171 -12.04 18.56 11.30
CA GLY A 171 -12.18 19.68 12.24
C GLY A 171 -11.02 19.80 13.23
N GLY A 172 -10.89 20.98 13.85
CA GLY A 172 -9.89 21.25 14.88
C GLY A 172 -8.47 21.48 14.38
N VAL A 173 -8.23 21.68 13.08
CA VAL A 173 -6.90 21.77 12.47
C VAL A 173 -6.01 22.86 13.09
N PHE A 174 -6.59 24.01 13.45
CA PHE A 174 -5.84 25.10 14.10
C PHE A 174 -5.28 24.67 15.46
N ALA A 175 -6.10 24.00 16.29
CA ALA A 175 -5.66 23.48 17.56
C ALA A 175 -4.61 22.38 17.40
N GLN A 176 -4.75 21.52 16.41
CA GLN A 176 -3.80 20.44 16.12
C GLN A 176 -2.44 21.02 15.69
N LEU A 177 -2.41 21.97 14.74
CA LEU A 177 -1.18 22.59 14.27
C LEU A 177 -0.51 23.40 15.40
N TYR A 178 -1.25 24.29 16.06
CA TYR A 178 -0.74 25.09 17.17
C TYR A 178 -0.23 24.19 18.31
N GLY A 179 -1.02 23.23 18.76
CA GLY A 179 -0.64 22.32 19.83
C GLY A 179 0.57 21.45 19.49
N THR A 180 0.67 20.99 18.23
CA THR A 180 1.84 20.24 17.76
C THR A 180 3.10 21.11 17.85
N VAL A 181 3.06 22.33 17.32
CA VAL A 181 4.20 23.27 17.36
C VAL A 181 4.62 23.58 18.80
N GLU A 182 3.64 23.84 19.70
CA GLU A 182 3.92 24.16 21.10
C GLU A 182 4.50 23.01 21.94
N LEU A 183 4.17 21.76 21.59
CA LEU A 183 4.70 20.56 22.26
C LEU A 183 6.13 20.21 21.84
N LEU A 184 6.64 20.82 20.76
CA LEU A 184 7.99 20.56 20.27
C LEU A 184 9.01 21.43 21.02
N GLU A 185 10.24 20.90 21.18
CA GLU A 185 11.36 21.65 21.70
C GLU A 185 11.78 22.78 20.74
N PRO A 186 12.41 23.87 21.24
CA PRO A 186 12.81 24.99 20.38
C PRO A 186 13.64 24.58 19.15
N GLU A 187 14.56 23.62 19.30
CA GLU A 187 15.40 23.10 18.22
C GLU A 187 14.59 22.34 17.16
N GLU A 188 13.56 21.62 17.57
CA GLU A 188 12.66 20.89 16.68
C GLU A 188 11.70 21.84 15.96
N ARG A 189 11.17 22.82 16.71
CA ARG A 189 10.31 23.87 16.19
C ARG A 189 11.01 24.68 15.10
N ALA A 190 12.29 25.00 15.28
CA ALA A 190 13.11 25.73 14.31
C ALA A 190 13.28 24.97 12.97
N ARG A 191 13.05 23.66 12.93
CA ARG A 191 13.09 22.88 11.68
C ARG A 191 11.81 23.01 10.85
N ILE A 192 10.70 23.44 11.45
CA ILE A 192 9.45 23.62 10.72
C ILE A 192 9.57 24.89 9.87
N GLN A 193 9.53 24.72 8.55
CA GLN A 193 9.65 25.81 7.58
C GLN A 193 8.29 26.25 7.04
N GLY A 194 7.23 25.49 7.30
CA GLY A 194 5.89 25.84 6.86
C GLY A 194 4.80 24.92 7.39
N LEU A 195 3.61 25.48 7.52
CA LEU A 195 2.39 24.79 7.89
C LEU A 195 1.57 24.54 6.62
N VAL A 196 0.97 23.35 6.50
CA VAL A 196 0.09 23.00 5.39
C VAL A 196 -1.28 22.61 5.92
N ILE A 197 -2.32 23.31 5.48
CA ILE A 197 -3.71 22.89 5.70
C ILE A 197 -4.07 21.92 4.59
N ASN A 198 -4.40 20.68 4.92
CA ASN A 198 -4.69 19.65 3.93
C ASN A 198 -6.16 19.22 3.95
N LYS A 199 -6.63 18.65 2.85
CA LYS A 199 -8.01 18.17 2.63
C LYS A 199 -9.08 19.24 2.79
N PHE A 200 -8.78 20.44 2.36
CA PHE A 200 -9.70 21.56 2.45
C PHE A 200 -10.90 21.40 1.50
N ARG A 201 -12.09 21.72 2.01
CA ARG A 201 -13.33 21.79 1.24
C ARG A 201 -13.98 23.14 1.49
N GLY A 202 -14.29 23.89 0.46
CA GLY A 202 -14.99 25.17 0.56
C GLY A 202 -14.21 26.33 -0.05
N ASP A 203 -14.55 27.56 0.39
CA ASP A 203 -13.94 28.80 -0.07
C ASP A 203 -12.75 29.18 0.84
N VAL A 204 -11.57 29.25 0.25
CA VAL A 204 -10.32 29.59 0.96
C VAL A 204 -10.35 31.01 1.54
N GLU A 205 -11.12 31.93 0.95
CA GLU A 205 -11.23 33.31 1.46
C GLU A 205 -11.85 33.35 2.86
N ILE A 206 -12.76 32.43 3.17
CA ILE A 206 -13.35 32.30 4.52
C ILE A 206 -12.30 31.81 5.52
N LEU A 207 -11.35 30.99 5.08
CA LEU A 207 -10.28 30.45 5.93
C LEU A 207 -9.15 31.45 6.19
N ARG A 208 -8.91 32.39 5.25
CA ARG A 208 -7.77 33.31 5.25
C ARG A 208 -7.53 34.07 6.57
N PRO A 209 -8.55 34.65 7.25
CA PRO A 209 -8.32 35.29 8.55
C PRO A 209 -7.78 34.32 9.61
N GLY A 210 -8.23 33.05 9.58
CA GLY A 210 -7.75 32.01 10.49
C GLY A 210 -6.29 31.62 10.23
N LEU A 211 -5.85 31.65 8.96
CA LEU A 211 -4.47 31.39 8.58
C LEU A 211 -3.54 32.47 9.20
N SER A 212 -3.89 33.75 9.05
CA SER A 212 -3.11 34.85 9.65
C SER A 212 -3.04 34.75 11.17
N MET A 213 -4.15 34.36 11.84
CA MET A 213 -4.15 34.14 13.29
C MET A 213 -3.24 32.95 13.70
N LEU A 214 -3.17 31.91 12.87
CA LEU A 214 -2.29 30.77 13.09
C LEU A 214 -0.81 31.18 12.97
N GLU A 215 -0.48 31.95 11.92
CA GLU A 215 0.87 32.47 11.68
C GLU A 215 1.35 33.37 12.84
N GLU A 216 0.47 34.30 13.31
CA GLU A 216 0.76 35.14 14.47
C GLU A 216 1.06 34.31 15.73
N LYS A 217 0.33 33.22 15.96
CA LYS A 217 0.48 32.39 17.15
C LYS A 217 1.68 31.45 17.09
N THR A 218 1.97 30.90 15.92
CA THR A 218 3.05 29.90 15.74
C THR A 218 4.37 30.54 15.33
N HIS A 219 4.34 31.75 14.80
CA HIS A 219 5.46 32.42 14.13
C HIS A 219 6.03 31.61 12.95
N LEU A 220 5.15 30.83 12.29
CA LEU A 220 5.48 29.97 11.14
C LEU A 220 4.54 30.31 9.98
N PRO A 221 5.02 30.38 8.73
CA PRO A 221 4.17 30.67 7.58
C PRO A 221 3.24 29.49 7.26
N VAL A 222 2.02 29.78 6.80
CA VAL A 222 1.16 28.80 6.15
C VAL A 222 1.52 28.77 4.66
N VAL A 223 2.25 27.76 4.23
CA VAL A 223 2.77 27.64 2.86
C VAL A 223 1.78 27.01 1.89
N GLY A 224 0.57 26.66 2.34
CA GLY A 224 -0.47 26.20 1.43
C GLY A 224 -1.72 25.67 2.10
N VAL A 225 -2.82 25.76 1.33
CA VAL A 225 -4.11 25.16 1.64
C VAL A 225 -4.45 24.19 0.51
N VAL A 226 -4.15 22.91 0.72
CA VAL A 226 -4.36 21.86 -0.27
C VAL A 226 -5.82 21.41 -0.24
N PRO A 227 -6.55 21.50 -1.35
CA PRO A 227 -7.94 21.06 -1.41
C PRO A 227 -8.03 19.54 -1.24
N TYR A 228 -9.24 19.05 -0.95
CA TYR A 228 -9.52 17.62 -1.00
C TYR A 228 -9.45 17.14 -2.45
N LEU A 229 -8.33 16.56 -2.82
CA LEU A 229 -8.09 16.06 -4.18
C LEU A 229 -8.78 14.71 -4.36
N LYS A 230 -9.57 14.60 -5.43
CA LYS A 230 -10.20 13.35 -5.84
C LYS A 230 -9.25 12.61 -6.78
N VAL A 231 -8.25 11.98 -6.21
CA VAL A 231 -7.30 11.14 -6.93
C VAL A 231 -7.48 9.70 -6.49
N ASP A 232 -7.28 8.78 -7.40
CA ASP A 232 -7.35 7.35 -7.14
C ASP A 232 -5.95 6.75 -7.13
N ILE A 233 -5.27 6.96 -6.02
CA ILE A 233 -3.93 6.45 -5.75
C ILE A 233 -4.03 5.35 -4.69
N GLU A 234 -3.16 4.36 -4.79
CA GLU A 234 -3.14 3.20 -3.90
C GLU A 234 -3.00 3.61 -2.43
N ASP A 235 -3.90 3.06 -1.61
CA ASP A 235 -3.89 3.29 -0.17
C ASP A 235 -2.80 2.45 0.51
N GLU A 236 -2.18 3.02 1.54
CA GLU A 236 -1.13 2.36 2.31
C GLU A 236 -1.69 1.28 3.25
N ASP A 237 -2.87 1.53 3.84
CA ASP A 237 -3.36 0.77 5.00
C ASP A 237 -4.68 0.04 4.69
N SER A 238 -4.84 -1.15 5.29
CA SER A 238 -6.09 -1.93 5.32
C SER A 238 -7.24 -1.26 6.09
N LEU A 239 -6.98 -0.12 6.76
CA LEU A 239 -8.00 0.77 7.33
C LEU A 239 -8.57 1.78 6.33
N SER A 240 -8.16 1.70 5.07
CA SER A 240 -8.60 2.57 3.99
C SER A 240 -10.12 2.67 3.90
N ASP A 241 -10.61 3.89 3.65
CA ASP A 241 -12.02 4.15 3.35
C ASP A 241 -12.51 3.41 2.09
N ARG A 242 -11.58 3.05 1.17
CA ARG A 242 -11.86 2.22 -0.01
C ARG A 242 -12.54 0.91 0.36
N LEU A 243 -12.09 0.23 1.42
CA LEU A 243 -12.66 -1.03 1.89
C LEU A 243 -14.07 -0.88 2.50
N GLN A 244 -14.54 0.35 2.69
CA GLN A 244 -15.88 0.66 3.21
C GLN A 244 -16.81 1.26 2.13
N GLN A 245 -16.26 1.69 0.99
CA GLN A 245 -17.05 2.29 -0.07
C GLN A 245 -17.92 1.23 -0.77
N LYS A 246 -19.19 1.60 -0.97
CA LYS A 246 -20.07 0.87 -1.88
C LYS A 246 -19.81 1.43 -3.28
N ASN A 247 -19.08 0.65 -4.08
CA ASN A 247 -18.84 1.06 -5.46
C ASN A 247 -20.16 1.15 -6.26
N ALA A 248 -20.12 1.90 -7.36
CA ALA A 248 -21.27 2.07 -8.23
C ALA A 248 -21.82 0.70 -8.69
N VAL A 249 -23.13 0.58 -8.76
CA VAL A 249 -23.77 -0.61 -9.31
C VAL A 249 -23.40 -0.72 -10.78
N LYS A 250 -22.66 -1.78 -11.12
CA LYS A 250 -22.24 -2.13 -12.48
C LYS A 250 -22.86 -3.46 -12.88
N PRO A 251 -22.83 -3.81 -14.18
CA PRO A 251 -23.51 -5.03 -14.69
C PRO A 251 -23.03 -6.33 -14.06
N LEU A 252 -21.76 -6.43 -13.66
CA LEU A 252 -21.16 -7.62 -13.07
C LEU A 252 -20.78 -7.32 -11.62
N ASP A 253 -21.23 -8.13 -10.68
CA ASP A 253 -21.02 -7.99 -9.25
C ASP A 253 -19.83 -8.84 -8.77
N VAL A 254 -18.77 -8.20 -8.30
CA VAL A 254 -17.56 -8.84 -7.78
C VAL A 254 -17.48 -8.62 -6.28
N ALA A 255 -17.61 -9.71 -5.51
CA ALA A 255 -17.51 -9.67 -4.05
C ALA A 255 -16.12 -10.13 -3.59
N ILE A 256 -15.37 -9.24 -2.95
CA ILE A 256 -14.08 -9.53 -2.32
C ILE A 256 -14.29 -9.71 -0.82
N LEU A 257 -13.84 -10.82 -0.26
CA LEU A 257 -13.95 -11.06 1.17
C LEU A 257 -12.98 -10.13 1.93
N ARG A 258 -13.52 -9.26 2.78
CA ARG A 258 -12.70 -8.40 3.62
C ARG A 258 -12.26 -9.18 4.86
N LEU A 259 -11.13 -9.87 4.74
CA LEU A 259 -10.53 -10.63 5.83
C LEU A 259 -9.98 -9.69 6.92
N PRO A 260 -9.92 -10.11 8.20
CA PRO A 260 -9.36 -9.30 9.29
C PRO A 260 -7.91 -8.86 9.04
N HIS A 261 -7.09 -9.74 8.46
CA HIS A 261 -5.69 -9.47 8.16
C HIS A 261 -5.45 -9.32 6.64
N ILE A 262 -6.45 -8.81 5.89
CA ILE A 262 -6.33 -8.60 4.44
C ILE A 262 -5.04 -7.85 4.11
N SER A 263 -4.31 -8.33 3.10
CA SER A 263 -3.08 -7.72 2.61
C SER A 263 -3.10 -7.63 1.09
N ASN A 264 -2.33 -6.67 0.55
CA ASN A 264 -2.19 -6.43 -0.88
C ASN A 264 -3.55 -6.27 -1.62
N PHE A 265 -4.54 -5.67 -0.95
CA PHE A 265 -5.86 -5.44 -1.53
C PHE A 265 -5.81 -4.50 -2.75
N THR A 266 -4.73 -3.79 -2.95
CA THR A 266 -4.45 -2.96 -4.14
C THR A 266 -4.39 -3.77 -5.42
N ASP A 267 -4.19 -5.10 -5.35
CA ASP A 267 -4.30 -6.01 -6.51
C ASP A 267 -5.63 -5.88 -7.25
N PHE A 268 -6.70 -5.45 -6.57
CA PHE A 268 -8.05 -5.41 -7.14
C PHE A 268 -8.44 -4.04 -7.71
N MET A 269 -7.57 -3.03 -7.61
CA MET A 269 -7.83 -1.71 -8.21
C MET A 269 -8.11 -1.77 -9.71
N PRO A 270 -7.42 -2.59 -10.53
CA PRO A 270 -7.75 -2.70 -11.95
C PRO A 270 -9.18 -3.18 -12.20
N LEU A 271 -9.70 -4.06 -11.34
CA LEU A 271 -11.10 -4.51 -11.43
C LEU A 271 -12.09 -3.37 -11.12
N GLU A 272 -11.76 -2.51 -10.15
CA GLU A 272 -12.58 -1.35 -9.78
C GLU A 272 -12.70 -0.34 -10.92
N GLN A 273 -11.65 -0.19 -11.74
CA GLN A 273 -11.59 0.73 -12.89
C GLN A 273 -12.32 0.18 -14.11
N HIS A 274 -12.55 -1.13 -14.20
CA HIS A 274 -13.22 -1.72 -15.34
C HIS A 274 -14.70 -1.28 -15.41
N PRO A 275 -15.21 -0.82 -16.57
CA PRO A 275 -16.55 -0.23 -16.67
C PRO A 275 -17.70 -1.19 -16.31
N LEU A 276 -17.51 -2.49 -16.48
CA LEU A 276 -18.55 -3.51 -16.25
C LEU A 276 -18.47 -4.15 -14.85
N LEU A 277 -17.32 -4.07 -14.14
CA LEU A 277 -17.11 -4.76 -12.86
C LEU A 277 -17.43 -3.85 -11.68
N GLY A 278 -18.48 -4.16 -10.93
CA GLY A 278 -18.83 -3.53 -9.66
C GLY A 278 -18.16 -4.27 -8.50
N VAL A 279 -17.04 -3.76 -8.03
CA VAL A 279 -16.28 -4.38 -6.93
C VAL A 279 -16.81 -3.91 -5.58
N ARG A 280 -16.97 -4.83 -4.64
CA ARG A 280 -17.36 -4.52 -3.26
C ARG A 280 -16.67 -5.45 -2.28
N TYR A 281 -16.30 -4.90 -1.12
CA TYR A 281 -15.70 -5.66 -0.03
C TYR A 281 -16.78 -6.08 0.97
N VAL A 282 -16.78 -7.35 1.38
CA VAL A 282 -17.85 -7.95 2.18
C VAL A 282 -17.30 -8.69 3.42
N GLN A 283 -17.96 -8.56 4.55
CA GLN A 283 -17.58 -9.20 5.82
C GLN A 283 -18.67 -10.14 6.39
N THR A 284 -19.86 -10.12 5.82
CA THR A 284 -20.97 -10.92 6.30
C THR A 284 -21.62 -11.72 5.16
N THR A 285 -22.26 -12.82 5.51
CA THR A 285 -23.02 -13.63 4.54
C THR A 285 -24.17 -12.84 3.88
N ARG A 286 -24.74 -11.87 4.60
CA ARG A 286 -25.77 -10.99 4.05
C ARG A 286 -25.21 -10.05 2.98
N GLU A 287 -24.03 -9.49 3.24
CA GLU A 287 -23.35 -8.63 2.25
C GLU A 287 -22.87 -9.44 1.05
N LEU A 288 -22.43 -10.68 1.25
CA LEU A 288 -21.96 -11.54 0.16
C LEU A 288 -23.07 -11.72 -0.91
N GLY A 289 -24.27 -12.07 -0.51
CA GLY A 289 -25.40 -12.22 -1.43
C GLY A 289 -25.17 -13.28 -2.50
N ALA A 290 -25.42 -12.91 -3.78
CA ALA A 290 -25.24 -13.76 -4.94
C ALA A 290 -24.44 -13.03 -6.04
N PRO A 291 -23.12 -12.86 -5.86
CA PRO A 291 -22.26 -12.18 -6.81
C PRO A 291 -21.99 -13.01 -8.07
N ASP A 292 -21.50 -12.34 -9.12
CA ASP A 292 -21.03 -13.00 -10.34
C ASP A 292 -19.62 -13.59 -10.18
N LEU A 293 -18.84 -13.11 -9.18
CA LEU A 293 -17.51 -13.61 -8.81
C LEU A 293 -17.28 -13.41 -7.32
N VAL A 294 -16.68 -14.39 -6.66
CA VAL A 294 -16.15 -14.26 -5.29
C VAL A 294 -14.63 -14.27 -5.32
N ILE A 295 -14.00 -13.33 -4.62
CA ILE A 295 -12.55 -13.29 -4.46
C ILE A 295 -12.16 -13.46 -2.99
N LEU A 296 -11.28 -14.43 -2.71
CA LEU A 296 -10.56 -14.57 -1.45
C LEU A 296 -9.19 -13.90 -1.61
N PRO A 297 -8.96 -12.75 -1.00
CA PRO A 297 -7.73 -11.98 -1.18
C PRO A 297 -6.53 -12.57 -0.42
N GLY A 298 -5.37 -11.95 -0.61
CA GLY A 298 -4.21 -12.20 0.22
C GLY A 298 -4.43 -11.80 1.68
N THR A 299 -3.78 -12.50 2.58
CA THR A 299 -3.83 -12.21 4.02
C THR A 299 -2.47 -12.42 4.67
N LYS A 300 -2.23 -11.70 5.77
CA LYS A 300 -1.02 -11.86 6.59
C LYS A 300 -1.10 -13.05 7.53
N ASN A 301 -2.28 -13.54 7.85
CA ASN A 301 -2.49 -14.69 8.74
C ASN A 301 -3.58 -15.61 8.17
N THR A 302 -3.15 -16.56 7.33
CA THR A 302 -4.06 -17.45 6.61
C THR A 302 -4.86 -18.35 7.54
N VAL A 303 -4.26 -18.80 8.61
CA VAL A 303 -4.88 -19.73 9.57
C VAL A 303 -6.00 -19.05 10.37
N ASP A 304 -5.71 -17.90 10.97
CA ASP A 304 -6.71 -17.18 11.79
C ASP A 304 -7.85 -16.63 10.91
N ASP A 305 -7.55 -16.18 9.71
CA ASP A 305 -8.57 -15.69 8.79
C ASP A 305 -9.43 -16.83 8.23
N LEU A 306 -8.91 -18.03 8.05
CA LEU A 306 -9.73 -19.22 7.74
C LEU A 306 -10.67 -19.58 8.90
N LEU A 307 -10.20 -19.53 10.14
CA LEU A 307 -11.03 -19.75 11.31
C LEU A 307 -12.13 -18.68 11.43
N TRP A 308 -11.80 -17.42 11.14
CA TRP A 308 -12.76 -16.34 11.09
C TRP A 308 -13.82 -16.55 9.97
N LEU A 309 -13.45 -17.04 8.78
CA LEU A 309 -14.39 -17.38 7.70
C LEU A 309 -15.41 -18.45 8.16
N ARG A 310 -14.95 -19.44 8.95
CA ARG A 310 -15.83 -20.47 9.52
C ARG A 310 -16.81 -19.88 10.53
N GLN A 311 -16.28 -19.10 11.47
CA GLN A 311 -17.09 -18.49 12.53
C GLN A 311 -18.14 -17.51 12.01
N SER A 312 -17.81 -16.76 10.95
CA SER A 312 -18.72 -15.82 10.30
C SER A 312 -19.75 -16.48 9.38
N GLY A 313 -19.60 -17.78 9.10
CA GLY A 313 -20.43 -18.53 8.15
C GLY A 313 -20.13 -18.25 6.68
N LEU A 314 -19.12 -17.42 6.38
CA LEU A 314 -18.71 -17.10 5.00
C LEU A 314 -18.12 -18.32 4.26
N GLU A 315 -17.40 -19.21 4.96
CA GLU A 315 -16.89 -20.47 4.36
C GLU A 315 -18.03 -21.27 3.71
N ALA A 316 -19.11 -21.57 4.45
CA ALA A 316 -20.25 -22.31 3.94
C ALA A 316 -20.98 -21.58 2.82
N ALA A 317 -21.07 -20.25 2.91
CA ALA A 317 -21.70 -19.43 1.87
C ALA A 317 -20.89 -19.46 0.55
N VAL A 318 -19.57 -19.35 0.62
CA VAL A 318 -18.68 -19.45 -0.55
C VAL A 318 -18.75 -20.84 -1.16
N GLN A 319 -18.68 -21.90 -0.36
CA GLN A 319 -18.84 -23.29 -0.84
C GLN A 319 -20.18 -23.51 -1.56
N LYS A 320 -21.28 -22.95 -1.02
CA LYS A 320 -22.60 -23.01 -1.65
C LYS A 320 -22.64 -22.27 -2.99
N LEU A 321 -22.04 -21.09 -3.06
CA LEU A 321 -21.96 -20.32 -4.31
C LEU A 321 -21.12 -21.06 -5.36
N ALA A 322 -19.98 -21.61 -4.99
CA ALA A 322 -19.12 -22.40 -5.87
C ALA A 322 -19.85 -23.65 -6.38
N ALA A 323 -20.55 -24.38 -5.51
CA ALA A 323 -21.38 -25.52 -5.90
C ALA A 323 -22.53 -25.12 -6.82
N GLY A 324 -23.03 -23.88 -6.72
CA GLY A 324 -24.01 -23.28 -7.63
C GLY A 324 -23.42 -22.79 -8.96
N GLY A 325 -22.10 -22.92 -9.14
CA GLY A 325 -21.38 -22.51 -10.33
C GLY A 325 -20.91 -21.05 -10.35
N THR A 326 -20.96 -20.32 -9.22
CA THR A 326 -20.34 -19.00 -9.14
C THR A 326 -18.82 -19.15 -9.16
N PRO A 327 -18.09 -18.46 -10.06
CA PRO A 327 -16.63 -18.46 -10.07
C PRO A 327 -16.03 -17.97 -8.75
N VAL A 328 -14.91 -18.60 -8.35
CA VAL A 328 -14.17 -18.24 -7.13
C VAL A 328 -12.69 -18.09 -7.46
N LEU A 329 -12.10 -16.97 -7.09
CA LEU A 329 -10.67 -16.70 -7.23
C LEU A 329 -10.01 -16.55 -5.87
N GLY A 330 -8.92 -17.27 -5.60
CA GLY A 330 -8.07 -17.09 -4.43
C GLY A 330 -6.72 -16.51 -4.81
N VAL A 331 -6.27 -15.48 -4.09
CA VAL A 331 -4.95 -14.88 -4.26
C VAL A 331 -4.13 -15.11 -3.00
N CYS A 332 -2.91 -15.67 -3.13
CA CYS A 332 -1.95 -15.89 -2.05
C CYS A 332 -2.58 -16.65 -0.86
N GLY A 333 -2.82 -16.03 0.29
CA GLY A 333 -3.52 -16.65 1.42
C GLY A 333 -4.93 -17.15 1.06
N GLY A 334 -5.65 -16.42 0.23
CA GLY A 334 -6.94 -16.86 -0.31
C GLY A 334 -6.84 -18.14 -1.15
N TYR A 335 -5.80 -18.26 -1.98
CA TYR A 335 -5.51 -19.49 -2.71
C TYR A 335 -5.25 -20.67 -1.77
N GLN A 336 -4.44 -20.45 -0.73
CA GLN A 336 -4.16 -21.47 0.30
C GLN A 336 -5.44 -21.96 0.96
N MET A 337 -6.36 -21.04 1.35
CA MET A 337 -7.64 -21.37 1.97
C MET A 337 -8.56 -22.20 1.07
N LEU A 338 -8.51 -22.02 -0.25
CA LEU A 338 -9.32 -22.79 -1.20
C LEU A 338 -8.93 -24.27 -1.27
N GLY A 339 -7.73 -24.63 -0.83
CA GLY A 339 -7.21 -26.01 -0.83
C GLY A 339 -7.95 -26.96 0.10
N GLU A 340 -7.53 -28.23 0.09
CA GLU A 340 -8.06 -29.27 0.99
C GLU A 340 -7.47 -29.18 2.39
N THR A 341 -6.17 -28.83 2.49
CA THR A 341 -5.44 -28.90 3.77
C THR A 341 -4.43 -27.75 3.88
N LEU A 342 -4.44 -27.10 5.05
CA LEU A 342 -3.41 -26.18 5.51
C LEU A 342 -2.65 -26.83 6.67
N ASP A 343 -1.37 -27.13 6.47
CA ASP A 343 -0.51 -27.83 7.41
C ASP A 343 0.48 -26.82 8.04
N ASP A 344 0.17 -26.37 9.25
CA ASP A 344 1.04 -25.54 10.09
C ASP A 344 1.55 -26.34 11.29
N SER A 345 1.96 -27.60 11.05
CA SER A 345 2.50 -28.47 12.11
C SER A 345 3.77 -27.92 12.75
N ALA A 346 4.46 -27.00 12.08
CA ALA A 346 5.61 -26.28 12.64
C ALA A 346 5.21 -25.00 13.43
N GLY A 347 3.95 -24.57 13.37
CA GLY A 347 3.48 -23.33 14.02
C GLY A 347 4.07 -22.07 13.43
N THR A 348 4.46 -22.09 12.15
CA THR A 348 5.15 -21.00 11.48
C THR A 348 4.21 -19.83 11.18
N GLU A 349 2.98 -20.14 10.82
CA GLU A 349 1.98 -19.15 10.42
C GLU A 349 1.19 -18.63 11.64
N SER A 350 0.66 -19.53 12.45
CA SER A 350 -0.22 -19.21 13.58
C SER A 350 0.46 -19.08 14.93
N GLY A 351 1.74 -19.45 15.03
CA GLY A 351 2.47 -19.55 16.29
C GLY A 351 2.20 -20.84 17.09
N HIS A 352 1.29 -21.69 16.63
CA HIS A 352 0.91 -22.95 17.28
C HIS A 352 0.81 -24.08 16.25
N PRO A 353 1.41 -25.28 16.55
CA PRO A 353 1.30 -26.44 15.66
C PRO A 353 -0.15 -26.85 15.45
N GLN A 354 -0.60 -26.83 14.20
CA GLN A 354 -1.95 -27.27 13.83
C GLN A 354 -2.04 -27.66 12.35
N THR A 355 -3.06 -28.44 12.02
CA THR A 355 -3.43 -28.74 10.65
C THR A 355 -4.93 -28.51 10.49
N LEU A 356 -5.32 -27.72 9.51
CA LEU A 356 -6.70 -27.36 9.26
C LEU A 356 -7.14 -27.90 7.89
N ARG A 357 -8.43 -28.24 7.82
CA ARG A 357 -9.07 -28.44 6.52
C ARG A 357 -9.33 -27.07 5.88
N GLY A 358 -8.96 -26.90 4.62
CA GLY A 358 -9.37 -25.73 3.84
C GLY A 358 -10.81 -25.80 3.35
N LEU A 359 -11.21 -24.92 2.43
CA LEU A 359 -12.54 -24.93 1.82
C LEU A 359 -12.79 -26.18 0.94
N GLY A 360 -11.73 -26.86 0.50
CA GLY A 360 -11.81 -28.05 -0.34
C GLY A 360 -12.37 -27.78 -1.74
N LEU A 361 -12.18 -26.57 -2.27
CA LEU A 361 -12.61 -26.15 -3.60
C LEU A 361 -11.53 -26.35 -4.66
N LEU A 362 -10.27 -26.49 -4.25
CA LEU A 362 -9.14 -26.82 -5.10
C LEU A 362 -8.43 -28.09 -4.57
N PRO A 363 -7.92 -28.99 -5.44
CA PRO A 363 -7.22 -30.20 -5.05
C PRO A 363 -5.76 -29.84 -4.68
N THR A 364 -5.58 -29.05 -3.64
CA THR A 364 -4.28 -28.56 -3.22
C THR A 364 -4.05 -28.75 -1.73
N ARG A 365 -2.78 -28.95 -1.36
CA ARG A 365 -2.31 -29.00 0.02
C ARG A 365 -1.22 -27.97 0.23
N THR A 366 -1.38 -27.12 1.22
CA THR A 366 -0.38 -26.12 1.62
C THR A 366 0.32 -26.55 2.89
N VAL A 367 1.66 -26.50 2.90
CA VAL A 367 2.50 -26.71 4.08
C VAL A 367 3.23 -25.40 4.38
N PHE A 368 3.05 -24.85 5.58
CA PHE A 368 3.74 -23.63 6.00
C PHE A 368 5.16 -23.95 6.44
N THR A 369 6.12 -23.15 5.97
CA THR A 369 7.55 -23.30 6.24
C THR A 369 8.17 -21.97 6.64
N ASN A 370 9.35 -21.99 7.26
CA ASN A 370 10.08 -20.76 7.60
C ASN A 370 10.69 -20.05 6.37
N GLU A 371 10.70 -20.71 5.22
CA GLU A 371 11.21 -20.12 3.99
C GLU A 371 10.15 -19.22 3.36
N LYS A 372 10.45 -17.95 3.22
CA LYS A 372 9.62 -16.97 2.55
C LYS A 372 10.05 -16.83 1.08
N ARG A 373 9.16 -17.14 0.15
CA ARG A 373 9.37 -16.87 -1.28
C ARG A 373 9.06 -15.40 -1.55
N ARG A 374 10.03 -14.71 -2.19
CA ARG A 374 9.90 -13.31 -2.61
C ARG A 374 10.57 -13.19 -3.97
N THR A 375 9.79 -12.98 -5.01
CA THR A 375 10.33 -12.84 -6.36
C THR A 375 9.38 -12.05 -7.23
N GLN A 376 9.93 -11.18 -8.08
CA GLN A 376 9.19 -10.65 -9.23
C GLN A 376 9.25 -11.68 -10.36
N THR A 377 8.16 -11.80 -11.09
CA THR A 377 8.08 -12.75 -12.20
C THR A 377 7.07 -12.27 -13.25
N THR A 378 7.21 -12.81 -14.45
CA THR A 378 6.17 -12.75 -15.47
C THR A 378 5.58 -14.14 -15.65
N ALA A 379 4.34 -14.21 -16.12
CA ALA A 379 3.66 -15.47 -16.35
C ALA A 379 2.68 -15.35 -17.53
N THR A 380 2.37 -16.48 -18.14
CA THR A 380 1.32 -16.57 -19.15
C THR A 380 0.21 -17.48 -18.64
N THR A 381 -1.02 -17.00 -18.60
CA THR A 381 -2.16 -17.78 -18.13
C THR A 381 -2.50 -18.95 -19.06
N VAL A 382 -3.03 -20.02 -18.45
CA VAL A 382 -3.61 -21.16 -19.19
C VAL A 382 -5.15 -21.09 -19.19
N ALA A 383 -5.81 -22.10 -19.71
CA ALA A 383 -7.29 -22.15 -19.71
C ALA A 383 -7.85 -21.96 -18.29
N PRO A 384 -8.97 -21.21 -18.11
CA PRO A 384 -9.83 -20.62 -19.16
C PRO A 384 -9.38 -19.23 -19.66
N PHE A 385 -8.30 -18.64 -19.13
CA PHE A 385 -7.81 -17.30 -19.46
C PHE A 385 -6.62 -17.33 -20.43
N ALA A 386 -6.43 -18.42 -21.16
CA ALA A 386 -5.23 -18.71 -21.94
C ALA A 386 -4.66 -17.52 -22.72
N GLY A 387 -3.35 -17.28 -22.55
CA GLY A 387 -2.57 -16.32 -23.31
C GLY A 387 -2.61 -14.88 -22.75
N ALA A 388 -3.15 -14.65 -21.55
CA ALA A 388 -2.95 -13.36 -20.90
C ALA A 388 -1.56 -13.29 -20.27
N GLU A 389 -0.81 -12.26 -20.63
CA GLU A 389 0.51 -11.97 -20.07
C GLU A 389 0.36 -11.25 -18.72
N LEU A 390 1.03 -11.78 -17.70
CA LEU A 390 1.02 -11.24 -16.35
C LEU A 390 2.42 -10.76 -15.98
N THR A 391 2.48 -9.64 -15.30
CA THR A 391 3.67 -9.17 -14.59
C THR A 391 3.30 -8.96 -13.14
N GLY A 392 4.05 -9.58 -12.23
CA GLY A 392 3.69 -9.53 -10.81
C GLY A 392 4.82 -10.03 -9.91
N TYR A 393 4.47 -10.33 -8.68
CA TYR A 393 5.41 -10.86 -7.70
C TYR A 393 4.73 -11.89 -6.79
N GLU A 394 5.53 -12.80 -6.26
CA GLU A 394 5.13 -13.74 -5.21
C GLU A 394 5.73 -13.32 -3.87
N ILE A 395 4.92 -13.39 -2.80
CA ILE A 395 5.35 -13.12 -1.43
C ILE A 395 4.56 -13.98 -0.45
N HIS A 396 5.08 -15.16 -0.12
CA HIS A 396 4.39 -16.11 0.75
C HIS A 396 5.36 -17.06 1.49
N THR A 397 4.88 -17.70 2.55
CA THR A 397 5.60 -18.69 3.36
C THR A 397 5.16 -20.13 3.09
N GLY A 398 3.93 -20.34 2.62
CA GLY A 398 3.40 -21.67 2.34
C GLY A 398 3.92 -22.25 1.01
N ARG A 399 4.12 -23.55 0.98
CA ARG A 399 4.36 -24.34 -0.23
C ARG A 399 3.12 -25.15 -0.57
N THR A 400 2.51 -24.86 -1.71
CA THR A 400 1.30 -25.56 -2.17
C THR A 400 1.65 -26.57 -3.22
N SER A 401 1.19 -27.80 -3.03
CA SER A 401 1.26 -28.89 -3.99
C SER A 401 -0.12 -29.14 -4.61
N ILE A 402 -0.16 -29.33 -5.93
CA ILE A 402 -1.37 -29.66 -6.69
C ILE A 402 -1.46 -31.18 -6.78
N GLN A 403 -2.65 -31.74 -6.56
CA GLN A 403 -2.95 -33.14 -6.75
C GLN A 403 -3.35 -33.45 -8.20
N GLU A 404 -3.40 -34.71 -8.61
CA GLU A 404 -3.56 -35.16 -10.00
C GLU A 404 -4.77 -34.56 -10.76
N GLN A 405 -5.75 -34.01 -10.07
CA GLN A 405 -6.99 -33.48 -10.67
C GLN A 405 -6.94 -31.98 -10.97
N GLY A 406 -5.90 -31.26 -10.55
CA GLY A 406 -5.76 -29.81 -10.75
C GLY A 406 -4.91 -29.47 -11.98
N ALA A 407 -5.31 -28.42 -12.70
CA ALA A 407 -4.48 -27.83 -13.74
C ALA A 407 -3.79 -26.56 -13.19
N PRO A 408 -2.61 -26.15 -13.68
CA PRO A 408 -1.99 -24.90 -13.29
C PRO A 408 -2.86 -23.70 -13.72
N PHE A 409 -2.75 -22.58 -13.00
CA PHE A 409 -3.39 -21.30 -13.37
C PHE A 409 -2.58 -20.57 -14.44
N CYS A 410 -1.26 -20.59 -14.32
CA CYS A 410 -0.35 -19.99 -15.29
C CYS A 410 0.98 -20.74 -15.36
N THR A 411 1.82 -20.35 -16.32
CA THR A 411 3.21 -20.79 -16.45
C THR A 411 4.11 -19.58 -16.24
N LEU A 412 5.02 -19.67 -15.27
CA LEU A 412 6.00 -18.64 -14.97
C LEU A 412 7.05 -18.54 -16.09
N ALA A 413 7.80 -17.43 -16.13
CA ALA A 413 8.85 -17.18 -17.15
C ALA A 413 9.92 -18.28 -17.23
N ASP A 414 10.20 -18.97 -16.12
CA ASP A 414 11.13 -20.09 -16.06
C ASP A 414 10.54 -21.44 -16.51
N GLY A 415 9.29 -21.45 -16.95
CA GLY A 415 8.54 -22.64 -17.36
C GLY A 415 7.87 -23.39 -16.19
N THR A 416 7.99 -22.91 -14.97
CA THR A 416 7.36 -23.54 -13.81
C THR A 416 5.86 -23.32 -13.81
N PRO A 417 5.02 -24.38 -13.65
CA PRO A 417 3.58 -24.21 -13.47
C PRO A 417 3.29 -23.59 -12.11
N GLU A 418 2.35 -22.62 -12.08
CA GLU A 418 1.96 -21.89 -10.87
C GLU A 418 0.43 -21.86 -10.75
N GLY A 419 -0.04 -21.84 -9.47
CA GLY A 419 -1.45 -21.79 -9.14
C GLY A 419 -2.21 -23.08 -9.44
N CYS A 420 -3.53 -23.04 -9.28
CA CYS A 420 -4.40 -24.20 -9.54
C CYS A 420 -5.75 -23.76 -10.10
N VAL A 421 -6.26 -24.55 -11.05
CA VAL A 421 -7.60 -24.39 -11.63
C VAL A 421 -8.35 -25.72 -11.51
N GLN A 422 -9.59 -25.66 -11.02
CA GLN A 422 -10.55 -26.75 -11.06
C GLN A 422 -11.95 -26.21 -11.35
N GLY A 423 -12.47 -26.49 -12.55
CA GLY A 423 -13.74 -25.93 -13.00
C GLY A 423 -13.72 -24.39 -13.01
N ASP A 424 -14.62 -23.79 -12.24
CA ASP A 424 -14.74 -22.33 -12.09
C ASP A 424 -14.01 -21.79 -10.83
N VAL A 425 -13.12 -22.58 -10.23
CA VAL A 425 -12.33 -22.17 -9.09
C VAL A 425 -10.88 -21.99 -9.49
N PHE A 426 -10.30 -20.86 -9.18
CA PHE A 426 -8.98 -20.42 -9.57
C PHE A 426 -8.16 -20.01 -8.35
N GLY A 427 -6.89 -20.32 -8.34
CA GLY A 427 -5.99 -19.90 -7.26
C GLY A 427 -4.58 -19.63 -7.78
N THR A 428 -3.94 -18.57 -7.28
CA THR A 428 -2.58 -18.15 -7.65
C THR A 428 -1.87 -17.47 -6.49
N TYR A 429 -0.55 -17.53 -6.48
CA TYR A 429 0.29 -16.75 -5.56
C TYR A 429 0.68 -15.37 -6.11
N LEU A 430 0.40 -15.11 -7.39
CA LEU A 430 0.79 -13.86 -8.03
C LEU A 430 -0.01 -12.68 -7.50
N HIS A 431 0.70 -11.66 -7.03
CA HIS A 431 0.21 -10.31 -6.77
C HIS A 431 0.47 -9.41 -7.98
N GLY A 432 -0.36 -8.39 -8.20
CA GLY A 432 -0.30 -7.53 -9.38
C GLY A 432 -0.85 -8.20 -10.65
N LEU A 433 -1.52 -9.34 -10.51
CA LEU A 433 -2.00 -10.17 -11.63
C LEU A 433 -2.96 -9.43 -12.59
N PHE A 434 -3.58 -8.35 -12.18
CA PHE A 434 -4.49 -7.56 -13.00
C PHE A 434 -3.86 -6.29 -13.60
N ASP A 435 -2.60 -5.96 -13.25
CA ASP A 435 -1.97 -4.68 -13.61
C ASP A 435 -1.76 -4.49 -15.13
N SER A 436 -1.56 -5.59 -15.89
CA SER A 436 -1.50 -5.54 -17.35
C SER A 436 -2.84 -5.22 -18.03
N GLY A 437 -3.95 -5.42 -17.31
CA GLY A 437 -5.31 -5.31 -17.84
C GLY A 437 -5.80 -6.54 -18.61
N GLU A 438 -4.91 -7.36 -19.14
CA GLU A 438 -5.30 -8.52 -19.97
C GLU A 438 -6.14 -9.55 -19.22
N LEU A 439 -5.72 -9.92 -18.01
CA LEU A 439 -6.50 -10.85 -17.19
C LEU A 439 -7.84 -10.23 -16.76
N THR A 440 -7.86 -8.91 -16.48
CA THR A 440 -9.11 -8.20 -16.18
C THR A 440 -10.12 -8.32 -17.30
N GLU A 441 -9.69 -8.09 -18.55
CA GLU A 441 -10.55 -8.25 -19.75
C GLU A 441 -11.02 -9.70 -19.92
N ARG A 442 -10.14 -10.69 -19.81
CA ARG A 442 -10.50 -12.12 -19.90
C ARG A 442 -11.49 -12.53 -18.83
N LEU A 443 -11.33 -12.02 -17.61
CA LEU A 443 -12.24 -12.26 -16.50
C LEU A 443 -13.62 -11.64 -16.79
N ALA A 444 -13.65 -10.38 -17.23
CA ALA A 444 -14.88 -9.70 -17.61
C ALA A 444 -15.60 -10.42 -18.77
N GLU A 445 -14.88 -10.89 -19.80
CA GLU A 445 -15.41 -11.71 -20.88
C GLU A 445 -16.06 -13.01 -20.38
N LEU A 446 -15.40 -13.71 -19.44
CA LEU A 446 -15.92 -14.93 -18.83
C LEU A 446 -17.25 -14.64 -18.13
N LEU A 447 -17.29 -13.60 -17.28
CA LEU A 447 -18.47 -13.24 -16.50
C LEU A 447 -19.62 -12.74 -17.40
N CYS A 448 -19.33 -11.91 -18.40
CA CYS A 448 -20.30 -11.45 -19.39
C CYS A 448 -20.94 -12.61 -20.14
N ARG A 449 -20.14 -13.56 -20.60
CA ARG A 449 -20.60 -14.78 -21.30
C ARG A 449 -21.55 -15.61 -20.45
N ARG A 450 -21.23 -15.76 -19.14
CA ARG A 450 -22.07 -16.51 -18.18
C ARG A 450 -23.40 -15.81 -17.91
N LYS A 451 -23.38 -14.48 -17.88
CA LYS A 451 -24.57 -13.65 -17.60
C LYS A 451 -25.39 -13.33 -18.86
N GLY A 452 -24.87 -13.66 -20.04
CA GLY A 452 -25.53 -13.35 -21.33
C GLY A 452 -25.48 -11.86 -21.69
N ILE A 453 -24.43 -11.14 -21.22
CA ILE A 453 -24.20 -9.71 -21.49
C ILE A 453 -23.23 -9.59 -22.67
N ALA A 454 -23.58 -8.75 -23.65
CA ALA A 454 -22.64 -8.39 -24.71
C ALA A 454 -21.54 -7.49 -24.17
N MET A 455 -20.29 -7.83 -24.45
CA MET A 455 -19.13 -7.00 -24.11
C MET A 455 -18.62 -6.36 -25.40
N GLU A 456 -18.55 -5.03 -25.41
CA GLU A 456 -17.82 -4.30 -26.45
C GLU A 456 -16.31 -4.41 -26.12
N SER A 457 -15.52 -4.83 -27.11
CA SER A 457 -14.07 -4.94 -26.95
C SER A 457 -13.48 -3.53 -26.79
N ALA A 458 -12.95 -3.23 -25.61
CA ALA A 458 -12.17 -2.04 -25.36
C ALA A 458 -10.67 -2.41 -25.26
N ALA A 459 -9.80 -1.46 -25.58
CA ALA A 459 -8.38 -1.68 -25.31
C ALA A 459 -8.15 -1.77 -23.81
N PRO A 460 -7.37 -2.76 -23.33
CA PRO A 460 -7.09 -2.88 -21.89
C PRO A 460 -6.42 -1.61 -21.36
N ILE A 461 -6.95 -1.12 -20.24
CA ILE A 461 -6.32 0.01 -19.54
C ILE A 461 -5.22 -0.58 -18.64
N THR A 462 -3.97 -0.27 -18.95
CA THR A 462 -2.87 -0.67 -18.08
C THR A 462 -2.87 0.17 -16.81
N MET A 463 -2.66 -0.45 -15.67
CA MET A 463 -2.57 0.29 -14.38
C MET A 463 -1.42 1.28 -14.36
N GLN A 464 -0.36 1.05 -15.13
CA GLN A 464 0.74 1.99 -15.27
C GLN A 464 0.26 3.33 -15.86
N ALA A 465 -0.41 3.30 -17.01
CA ALA A 465 -0.92 4.53 -17.64
C ALA A 465 -1.94 5.25 -16.75
N TYR A 466 -2.80 4.49 -16.06
CA TYR A 466 -3.77 5.04 -15.11
C TYR A 466 -3.07 5.74 -13.93
N ARG A 467 -2.08 5.09 -13.30
CA ARG A 467 -1.30 5.66 -12.20
C ARG A 467 -0.58 6.95 -12.61
N GLU A 468 0.05 6.97 -13.80
CA GLU A 468 0.72 8.18 -14.32
C GLU A 468 -0.24 9.38 -14.39
N GLN A 469 -1.45 9.16 -14.92
CA GLN A 469 -2.47 10.19 -14.96
C GLN A 469 -2.88 10.66 -13.54
N GLN A 470 -3.03 9.73 -12.59
CA GLN A 470 -3.40 10.08 -11.21
C GLN A 470 -2.27 10.84 -10.50
N PHE A 471 -1.00 10.49 -10.76
CA PHE A 471 0.14 11.22 -10.22
C PHE A 471 0.23 12.64 -10.77
N ASP A 472 -0.05 12.85 -12.06
CA ASP A 472 -0.08 14.19 -12.65
C ASP A 472 -1.21 15.03 -12.06
N LEU A 473 -2.42 14.49 -11.93
CA LEU A 473 -3.54 15.17 -11.28
C LEU A 473 -3.22 15.55 -9.83
N LEU A 474 -2.57 14.66 -9.08
CA LEU A 474 -2.13 14.92 -7.71
C LEU A 474 -1.09 16.04 -7.67
N ALA A 475 -0.07 15.95 -8.51
CA ALA A 475 1.02 16.94 -8.59
C ALA A 475 0.50 18.33 -8.96
N ASP A 476 -0.36 18.42 -9.97
CA ASP A 476 -0.97 19.68 -10.41
C ASP A 476 -1.80 20.32 -9.29
N GLY A 477 -2.63 19.53 -8.61
CA GLY A 477 -3.46 20.02 -7.50
C GLY A 477 -2.64 20.53 -6.31
N VAL A 478 -1.55 19.81 -5.95
CA VAL A 478 -0.68 20.23 -4.85
C VAL A 478 0.22 21.40 -5.26
N ARG A 479 0.75 21.42 -6.49
CA ARG A 479 1.57 22.53 -7.02
C ARG A 479 0.83 23.85 -7.03
N GLN A 480 -0.45 23.84 -7.39
CA GLN A 480 -1.29 25.04 -7.39
C GLN A 480 -1.65 25.54 -5.98
N ALA A 481 -1.63 24.65 -5.00
CA ALA A 481 -2.05 24.91 -3.64
C ALA A 481 -0.91 25.30 -2.69
N LEU A 482 0.33 24.92 -3.00
CA LEU A 482 1.51 25.22 -2.20
C LEU A 482 2.27 26.43 -2.76
N ASP A 483 2.85 27.22 -1.87
CA ASP A 483 3.90 28.19 -2.21
C ASP A 483 5.19 27.42 -2.56
N MET A 484 5.28 26.97 -3.81
CA MET A 484 6.43 26.19 -4.28
C MET A 484 7.77 26.94 -4.14
N PRO A 485 7.86 28.28 -4.41
CA PRO A 485 9.05 29.04 -4.06
C PRO A 485 9.49 28.89 -2.61
N ALA A 486 8.57 28.95 -1.64
CA ALA A 486 8.89 28.73 -0.22
C ALA A 486 9.35 27.30 0.05
N VAL A 487 8.75 26.31 -0.60
CA VAL A 487 9.16 24.89 -0.51
C VAL A 487 10.58 24.70 -1.02
N TYR A 488 10.93 25.28 -2.17
CA TYR A 488 12.30 25.23 -2.71
C TYR A 488 13.29 25.96 -1.79
N ALA A 489 12.92 27.15 -1.31
CA ALA A 489 13.77 27.93 -0.41
C ALA A 489 14.06 27.18 0.90
N ALA A 490 13.11 26.43 1.45
CA ALA A 490 13.29 25.58 2.62
C ALA A 490 14.41 24.53 2.41
N MET A 491 14.59 24.04 1.19
CA MET A 491 15.67 23.12 0.81
C MET A 491 16.97 23.84 0.40
N GLY A 492 16.98 25.18 0.38
CA GLY A 492 18.10 25.98 -0.15
C GLY A 492 18.23 25.89 -1.68
N LEU A 493 17.09 25.74 -2.37
CA LEU A 493 16.97 25.76 -3.83
C LEU A 493 16.19 27.01 -4.28
N THR A 494 16.37 27.41 -5.53
CA THR A 494 15.73 28.61 -6.11
C THR A 494 14.48 28.28 -6.93
N GLY A 495 14.26 27.03 -7.31
CA GLY A 495 13.15 26.60 -8.16
C GLY A 495 13.46 25.33 -8.95
N PRO A 496 12.77 25.08 -10.07
CA PRO A 496 13.05 23.99 -10.99
C PRO A 496 14.52 23.93 -11.41
N LYS A 497 15.00 22.75 -11.73
CA LYS A 497 16.40 22.53 -12.15
C LYS A 497 16.59 23.20 -13.51
N GLU A 498 17.53 24.16 -13.61
CA GLU A 498 17.87 24.76 -14.89
C GLU A 498 18.40 23.69 -15.84
N GLU A 499 17.87 23.64 -17.06
CA GLU A 499 18.43 22.81 -18.12
C GLU A 499 19.88 23.29 -18.35
N ARG A 500 20.84 22.40 -18.09
CA ARG A 500 22.21 22.66 -18.49
C ARG A 500 22.24 22.64 -20.04
N THR A 501 22.19 23.84 -20.63
CA THR A 501 22.41 24.07 -22.07
C THR A 501 23.78 23.56 -22.51
#